data_ddcf8b37471e407b2cad323b601b99a2
#
_entry.id   ddcf8b37471e407b2cad323b601b99a2
#
_cell.length_a   1.000
_cell.length_b   1.000
_cell.length_c   1.000
_cell.angle_alpha   90.00
_cell.angle_beta   90.00
_cell.angle_gamma   90.00
#
_symmetry.space_group_name_H-M   'P 1'
#
loop_
_entity.id
_entity.type
_entity.pdbx_description
1 polymer ?
#
loop_
_entity_poly.entity_id
_entity_poly.type
_entity_poly.pdbx_seq_one_letter_code
_entity_poly.pdbx_strand_id
1 'polypeptide(L)'
;MFSLRPVQRRRLVSWVTIDVYKRQGYEFVNAIVGGAIPKEYIPAIDNGIQGAMKSGVLAGYPVVDVKVTLWDGSYHEVDSSEMAFSIAGSMAFKDAMRKADPIITEPIMKVAVIVPDEYLGDVIGDLNSRRGQIQGMEAMAGTQRVNAFVPLAQMFGYATDLRSKTQGRGQYVMEPSHYEPVPKNIADQIIAGRTKA
;
A
#
# COMPACT_ATOMS: atom_id res chain seq x y z
N MET A 1 7.69 2.15 -1.94
CA MET A 1 6.98 2.92 -0.92
C MET A 1 5.84 2.07 -0.39
N PHE A 2 5.77 1.82 0.90
CA PHE A 2 4.70 1.01 1.50
C PHE A 2 3.38 1.77 1.56
N SER A 3 2.27 1.05 1.51
CA SER A 3 0.94 1.60 1.71
C SER A 3 0.08 0.67 2.56
N LEU A 4 -1.03 1.18 3.10
CA LEU A 4 -1.98 0.42 3.90
C LEU A 4 -3.25 0.16 3.10
N ARG A 5 -3.80 -1.05 3.26
CA ARG A 5 -5.11 -1.42 2.73
C ARG A 5 -5.96 -2.12 3.79
N PRO A 6 -7.27 -1.89 3.84
CA PRO A 6 -8.17 -2.67 4.66
C PRO A 6 -8.31 -4.10 4.11
N VAL A 7 -8.42 -5.09 5.00
CA VAL A 7 -8.62 -6.51 4.62
C VAL A 7 -10.10 -6.86 4.58
N GLN A 8 -10.89 -6.31 5.50
CA GLN A 8 -12.30 -6.65 5.64
C GLN A 8 -13.21 -5.72 4.83
N ARG A 9 -14.21 -6.27 4.16
CA ARG A 9 -15.05 -5.60 3.17
C ARG A 9 -16.07 -4.60 3.71
N ARG A 10 -16.43 -4.63 5.00
CA ARG A 10 -17.36 -3.67 5.62
C ARG A 10 -17.11 -3.57 7.11
N ARG A 11 -16.73 -2.42 7.59
CA ARG A 11 -16.76 -2.12 9.01
C ARG A 11 -17.51 -0.83 9.27
N LEU A 12 -18.63 -0.98 9.97
CA LEU A 12 -19.45 0.12 10.49
C LEU A 12 -18.78 0.68 11.73
N VAL A 13 -18.51 1.97 11.71
CA VAL A 13 -18.21 2.76 12.90
C VAL A 13 -19.19 3.90 12.89
N SER A 14 -20.03 3.96 13.88
CA SER A 14 -21.21 4.82 14.08
C SER A 14 -21.73 5.69 12.89
N TRP A 15 -20.88 6.33 12.10
CA TRP A 15 -21.27 7.25 11.02
C TRP A 15 -20.62 6.97 9.68
N VAL A 16 -19.58 6.13 9.64
CA VAL A 16 -18.75 5.89 8.46
C VAL A 16 -18.55 4.40 8.21
N THR A 17 -18.70 4.01 6.98
CA THR A 17 -18.33 2.66 6.50
C THR A 17 -17.11 2.75 5.60
N ILE A 18 -16.16 1.84 5.77
CA ILE A 18 -15.00 1.68 4.89
C ILE A 18 -15.11 0.36 4.15
N ASP A 19 -15.02 0.43 2.84
CA ASP A 19 -14.95 -0.72 1.96
C ASP A 19 -13.60 -0.76 1.23
N VAL A 20 -13.14 -1.97 0.87
CA VAL A 20 -11.95 -2.14 0.02
C VAL A 20 -12.31 -1.74 -1.41
N TYR A 21 -11.60 -0.74 -1.94
CA TYR A 21 -11.81 -0.23 -3.29
C TYR A 21 -10.62 -0.62 -4.20
N LYS A 22 -10.60 -1.87 -4.64
CA LYS A 22 -9.43 -2.47 -5.30
C LYS A 22 -8.92 -1.64 -6.49
N ARG A 23 -7.70 -1.11 -6.37
CA ARG A 23 -6.92 -0.41 -7.42
C ARG A 23 -7.60 0.83 -8.01
N GLN A 24 -8.48 1.50 -7.28
CA GLN A 24 -9.24 2.63 -7.76
C GLN A 24 -8.98 3.92 -6.95
N GLY A 25 -8.06 3.87 -5.97
CA GLY A 25 -7.66 5.03 -5.18
C GLY A 25 -8.62 5.33 -4.05
N TYR A 26 -9.20 6.52 -4.04
CA TYR A 26 -10.11 7.01 -3.01
C TYR A 26 -11.46 7.40 -3.60
N GLU A 27 -12.54 6.93 -2.98
CA GLU A 27 -13.91 7.37 -3.26
C GLU A 27 -14.61 7.76 -1.97
N PHE A 28 -15.20 8.96 -1.95
CA PHE A 28 -16.06 9.42 -0.88
C PHE A 28 -17.52 9.44 -1.33
N VAL A 29 -18.40 8.79 -0.57
CA VAL A 29 -19.83 8.73 -0.85
C VAL A 29 -20.60 9.38 0.30
N ASN A 30 -21.36 10.42 0.00
CA ASN A 30 -22.33 11.01 0.91
C ASN A 30 -23.66 10.26 0.79
N ALA A 31 -24.04 9.52 1.83
CA ALA A 31 -25.29 8.79 1.95
C ALA A 31 -26.17 9.32 3.11
N ILE A 32 -25.93 10.57 3.56
CA ILE A 32 -26.72 11.20 4.60
C ILE A 32 -28.18 11.36 4.15
N VAL A 33 -29.10 10.93 5.00
CA VAL A 33 -30.55 11.06 4.80
C VAL A 33 -31.14 11.94 5.90
N GLY A 34 -32.17 12.72 5.55
CA GLY A 34 -32.93 13.51 6.54
C GLY A 34 -32.21 14.75 7.09
N GLY A 35 -31.04 15.14 6.52
CA GLY A 35 -30.35 16.36 6.93
C GLY A 35 -29.64 16.26 8.28
N ALA A 36 -29.28 15.06 8.74
CA ALA A 36 -28.58 14.82 10.00
C ALA A 36 -27.27 15.63 10.13
N ILE A 37 -26.63 15.93 9.01
CA ILE A 37 -25.50 16.87 8.90
C ILE A 37 -25.83 17.90 7.82
N PRO A 38 -25.69 19.23 8.09
CA PRO A 38 -25.81 20.26 7.06
C PRO A 38 -24.80 20.05 5.94
N LYS A 39 -25.24 20.28 4.69
CA LYS A 39 -24.46 19.99 3.48
C LYS A 39 -23.12 20.74 3.44
N GLU A 40 -23.05 21.90 4.05
CA GLU A 40 -21.86 22.75 4.13
C GLU A 40 -20.69 22.11 4.88
N TYR A 41 -20.96 21.20 5.83
CA TYR A 41 -19.91 20.51 6.61
C TYR A 41 -19.41 19.20 5.99
N ILE A 42 -20.07 18.67 4.97
CA ILE A 42 -19.67 17.42 4.31
C ILE A 42 -18.27 17.51 3.69
N PRO A 43 -17.90 18.62 3.00
CA PRO A 43 -16.53 18.78 2.51
C PRO A 43 -15.47 18.80 3.62
N ALA A 44 -15.78 19.34 4.79
CA ALA A 44 -14.87 19.34 5.94
C ALA A 44 -14.62 17.92 6.47
N ILE A 45 -15.64 17.08 6.51
CA ILE A 45 -15.51 15.66 6.88
C ILE A 45 -14.60 14.93 5.89
N ASP A 46 -14.83 15.10 4.59
CA ASP A 46 -14.01 14.49 3.55
C ASP A 46 -12.54 14.93 3.64
N ASN A 47 -12.29 16.23 3.85
CA ASN A 47 -10.94 16.77 4.06
C ASN A 47 -10.26 16.13 5.28
N GLY A 48 -10.98 15.96 6.39
CA GLY A 48 -10.48 15.30 7.59
C GLY A 48 -10.11 13.84 7.34
N ILE A 49 -10.91 13.11 6.57
CA ILE A 49 -10.65 11.73 6.16
C ILE A 49 -9.40 11.67 5.28
N GLN A 50 -9.29 12.52 4.26
CA GLN A 50 -8.13 12.56 3.37
C GLN A 50 -6.83 12.91 4.13
N GLY A 51 -6.91 13.82 5.11
CA GLY A 51 -5.79 14.13 6.00
C GLY A 51 -5.36 12.91 6.82
N ALA A 52 -6.32 12.14 7.35
CA ALA A 52 -6.05 10.90 8.08
C ALA A 52 -5.46 9.81 7.17
N MET A 53 -5.92 9.70 5.93
CA MET A 53 -5.36 8.78 4.94
C MET A 53 -3.88 9.07 4.64
N LYS A 54 -3.54 10.33 4.44
CA LYS A 54 -2.16 10.77 4.16
C LYS A 54 -1.22 10.53 5.35
N SER A 55 -1.68 10.82 6.56
CA SER A 55 -0.90 10.61 7.79
C SER A 55 -0.75 9.13 8.17
N GLY A 56 -1.64 8.30 7.67
CA GLY A 56 -1.70 6.87 7.94
C GLY A 56 -2.29 6.55 9.32
N VAL A 57 -2.76 5.32 9.47
CA VAL A 57 -3.36 4.82 10.71
C VAL A 57 -2.44 3.84 11.43
N LEU A 58 -1.55 3.20 10.67
CA LEU A 58 -0.59 2.22 11.15
C LEU A 58 0.79 2.56 10.58
N ALA A 59 1.77 2.72 11.46
CA ALA A 59 3.17 3.01 11.11
C ALA A 59 3.37 4.24 10.18
N GLY A 60 2.41 5.17 10.10
CA GLY A 60 2.53 6.40 9.29
C GLY A 60 2.57 6.18 7.77
N TYR A 61 2.14 5.03 7.27
CA TYR A 61 2.01 4.80 5.83
C TYR A 61 0.64 5.25 5.32
N PRO A 62 0.57 5.89 4.14
CA PRO A 62 -0.69 6.35 3.58
C PRO A 62 -1.64 5.17 3.31
N VAL A 63 -2.92 5.41 3.55
CA VAL A 63 -3.99 4.46 3.21
C VAL A 63 -4.39 4.67 1.76
N VAL A 64 -4.56 3.58 1.02
CA VAL A 64 -4.96 3.59 -0.39
C VAL A 64 -6.06 2.58 -0.66
N ASP A 65 -6.72 2.74 -1.79
CA ASP A 65 -7.75 1.81 -2.29
C ASP A 65 -8.92 1.64 -1.30
N VAL A 66 -9.47 2.75 -0.85
CA VAL A 66 -10.62 2.78 0.07
C VAL A 66 -11.78 3.58 -0.49
N LYS A 67 -12.97 3.04 -0.28
CA LYS A 67 -14.24 3.74 -0.45
C LYS A 67 -14.81 4.03 0.92
N VAL A 68 -15.06 5.31 1.19
CA VAL A 68 -15.64 5.76 2.45
C VAL A 68 -17.06 6.23 2.20
N THR A 69 -18.03 5.67 2.93
CA THR A 69 -19.42 6.08 2.87
C THR A 69 -19.81 6.74 4.19
N LEU A 70 -20.18 8.00 4.14
CA LEU A 70 -20.77 8.75 5.24
C LEU A 70 -22.29 8.57 5.19
N TRP A 71 -22.89 7.91 6.18
CA TRP A 71 -24.29 7.56 6.17
C TRP A 71 -25.11 8.16 7.30
N ASP A 72 -24.46 8.63 8.39
CA ASP A 72 -25.13 9.26 9.53
C ASP A 72 -24.22 10.29 10.22
N GLY A 73 -24.76 11.04 11.18
CA GLY A 73 -24.05 11.99 12.02
C GLY A 73 -24.98 12.78 12.89
N SER A 74 -24.44 13.67 13.72
CA SER A 74 -25.21 14.60 14.55
C SER A 74 -24.69 16.03 14.37
N TYR A 75 -25.59 16.98 14.43
CA TYR A 75 -25.32 18.40 14.35
C TYR A 75 -25.95 19.14 15.56
N HIS A 76 -25.19 20.07 16.12
CA HIS A 76 -25.64 20.97 17.18
C HIS A 76 -25.17 22.39 16.87
N GLU A 77 -26.08 23.35 16.85
CA GLU A 77 -25.80 24.75 16.45
C GLU A 77 -24.63 25.39 17.20
N VAL A 78 -24.43 25.04 18.48
CA VAL A 78 -23.43 25.65 19.35
C VAL A 78 -22.04 25.00 19.20
N ASP A 79 -21.99 23.69 18.99
CA ASP A 79 -20.75 22.89 19.06
C ASP A 79 -20.24 22.43 17.70
N SER A 80 -20.94 22.76 16.61
CA SER A 80 -20.61 22.33 15.27
C SER A 80 -19.86 23.41 14.51
N SER A 81 -18.73 23.03 13.93
CA SER A 81 -17.91 23.88 13.04
C SER A 81 -17.24 23.03 11.97
N GLU A 82 -16.76 23.64 10.91
CA GLU A 82 -15.97 22.92 9.88
C GLU A 82 -14.77 22.17 10.50
N MET A 83 -14.08 22.80 11.46
CA MET A 83 -12.97 22.18 12.17
C MET A 83 -13.42 20.97 12.99
N ALA A 84 -14.54 21.07 13.72
CA ALA A 84 -15.07 19.97 14.52
C ALA A 84 -15.45 18.77 13.62
N PHE A 85 -16.10 19.02 12.48
CA PHE A 85 -16.45 17.98 11.51
C PHE A 85 -15.24 17.36 10.81
N SER A 86 -14.20 18.14 10.50
CA SER A 86 -12.95 17.64 9.97
C SER A 86 -12.23 16.71 10.96
N ILE A 87 -12.17 17.10 12.24
CA ILE A 87 -11.60 16.27 13.30
C ILE A 87 -12.42 14.99 13.49
N ALA A 88 -13.75 15.10 13.54
CA ALA A 88 -14.66 13.95 13.67
C ALA A 88 -14.49 12.96 12.51
N GLY A 89 -14.40 13.43 11.25
CA GLY A 89 -14.14 12.63 10.09
C GLY A 89 -12.80 11.89 10.17
N SER A 90 -11.74 12.59 10.58
CA SER A 90 -10.42 12.00 10.81
C SER A 90 -10.44 10.90 11.88
N MET A 91 -11.13 11.14 13.01
CA MET A 91 -11.24 10.16 14.10
C MET A 91 -12.06 8.94 13.69
N ALA A 92 -13.22 9.14 13.06
CA ALA A 92 -14.07 8.06 12.57
C ALA A 92 -13.35 7.18 11.55
N PHE A 93 -12.61 7.78 10.61
CA PHE A 93 -11.80 7.06 9.64
C PHE A 93 -10.71 6.21 10.31
N LYS A 94 -9.96 6.79 11.25
CA LYS A 94 -8.89 6.07 11.97
C LYS A 94 -9.44 4.88 12.77
N ASP A 95 -10.59 5.04 13.42
CA ASP A 95 -11.22 3.95 14.18
C ASP A 95 -11.73 2.84 13.25
N ALA A 96 -12.40 3.21 12.16
CA ALA A 96 -12.86 2.26 11.16
C ALA A 96 -11.71 1.47 10.52
N MET A 97 -10.60 2.14 10.19
CA MET A 97 -9.41 1.48 9.64
C MET A 97 -8.78 0.50 10.63
N ARG A 98 -8.66 0.86 11.93
CA ARG A 98 -8.14 -0.07 12.95
C ARG A 98 -9.00 -1.33 13.06
N LYS A 99 -10.33 -1.18 12.99
CA LYS A 99 -11.29 -2.29 13.02
C LYS A 99 -11.32 -3.12 11.73
N ALA A 100 -10.79 -2.58 10.63
CA ALA A 100 -10.74 -3.26 9.33
C ALA A 100 -9.46 -4.09 9.12
N ASP A 101 -8.66 -4.31 10.16
CA ASP A 101 -7.40 -5.08 10.12
C ASP A 101 -6.50 -4.66 8.94
N PRO A 102 -5.97 -3.42 8.94
CA PRO A 102 -5.19 -2.93 7.82
C PRO A 102 -3.89 -3.72 7.63
N ILE A 103 -3.55 -4.01 6.40
CA ILE A 103 -2.29 -4.66 6.02
C ILE A 103 -1.34 -3.65 5.36
N ILE A 104 -0.05 -3.85 5.59
CA ILE A 104 0.99 -3.13 4.84
C ILE A 104 1.17 -3.81 3.50
N THR A 105 1.20 -3.03 2.43
CA THR A 105 1.51 -3.49 1.08
C THR A 105 2.80 -2.87 0.59
N GLU A 106 3.54 -3.62 -0.23
CA GLU A 106 4.81 -3.18 -0.85
C GLU A 106 4.72 -3.25 -2.37
N PRO A 107 5.42 -2.33 -3.08
CA PRO A 107 5.47 -2.38 -4.53
C PRO A 107 6.35 -3.55 -4.99
N ILE A 108 5.83 -4.30 -5.95
CA ILE A 108 6.51 -5.40 -6.63
C ILE A 108 6.96 -4.91 -8.00
N MET A 109 8.23 -5.16 -8.31
CA MET A 109 8.83 -4.84 -9.59
C MET A 109 8.83 -6.08 -10.48
N LYS A 110 8.48 -5.91 -11.73
CA LYS A 110 8.76 -6.89 -12.77
C LYS A 110 10.19 -6.70 -13.24
N VAL A 111 11.01 -7.71 -13.03
CA VAL A 111 12.45 -7.68 -13.30
C VAL A 111 12.76 -8.69 -14.40
N ALA A 112 13.50 -8.27 -15.41
CA ALA A 112 14.07 -9.15 -16.43
C ALA A 112 15.59 -9.07 -16.36
N VAL A 113 16.26 -10.19 -16.14
CA VAL A 113 17.73 -10.27 -16.06
C VAL A 113 18.24 -11.11 -17.22
N ILE A 114 19.23 -10.59 -17.94
CA ILE A 114 19.90 -11.29 -19.05
C ILE A 114 21.33 -11.57 -18.64
N VAL A 115 21.72 -12.84 -18.63
CA VAL A 115 23.05 -13.28 -18.21
C VAL A 115 23.54 -14.45 -19.09
N PRO A 116 24.86 -14.64 -19.25
CA PRO A 116 25.42 -15.84 -19.82
C PRO A 116 25.02 -17.10 -19.05
N ASP A 117 24.89 -18.24 -19.73
CA ASP A 117 24.43 -19.51 -19.15
C ASP A 117 25.19 -19.89 -17.87
N GLU A 118 26.49 -19.63 -17.82
CA GLU A 118 27.37 -19.94 -16.70
C GLU A 118 27.00 -19.24 -15.38
N TYR A 119 26.32 -18.09 -15.43
CA TYR A 119 25.90 -17.32 -14.23
C TYR A 119 24.42 -17.50 -13.87
N LEU A 120 23.68 -18.31 -14.61
CA LEU A 120 22.23 -18.49 -14.40
C LEU A 120 21.91 -18.91 -12.97
N GLY A 121 22.64 -19.89 -12.43
CA GLY A 121 22.43 -20.42 -11.09
C GLY A 121 22.63 -19.35 -10.00
N ASP A 122 23.68 -18.56 -10.12
CA ASP A 122 23.99 -17.49 -9.16
C ASP A 122 22.91 -16.39 -9.17
N VAL A 123 22.41 -16.04 -10.36
CA VAL A 123 21.36 -15.04 -10.52
C VAL A 123 20.03 -15.54 -9.97
N ILE A 124 19.64 -16.78 -10.22
CA ILE A 124 18.43 -17.38 -9.66
C ILE A 124 18.53 -17.42 -8.13
N GLY A 125 19.67 -17.85 -7.59
CA GLY A 125 19.93 -17.87 -6.15
C GLY A 125 19.82 -16.48 -5.52
N ASP A 126 20.38 -15.45 -6.17
CA ASP A 126 20.30 -14.07 -5.71
C ASP A 126 18.86 -13.53 -5.74
N LEU A 127 18.13 -13.72 -6.84
CA LEU A 127 16.74 -13.28 -6.94
C LEU A 127 15.86 -13.97 -5.88
N ASN A 128 16.05 -15.26 -5.62
CA ASN A 128 15.33 -15.98 -4.57
C ASN A 128 15.66 -15.42 -3.16
N SER A 129 16.93 -15.12 -2.91
CA SER A 129 17.33 -14.50 -1.61
C SER A 129 16.70 -13.13 -1.39
N ARG A 130 16.36 -12.42 -2.46
CA ARG A 130 15.65 -11.14 -2.49
C ARG A 130 14.13 -11.27 -2.47
N ARG A 131 13.61 -12.44 -2.08
CA ARG A 131 12.17 -12.73 -2.10
C ARG A 131 11.56 -12.65 -3.51
N GLY A 132 12.39 -12.83 -4.53
CA GLY A 132 11.96 -12.85 -5.93
C GLY A 132 11.18 -14.12 -6.25
N GLN A 133 10.13 -13.95 -7.04
CA GLN A 133 9.30 -15.03 -7.58
C GLN A 133 9.63 -15.17 -9.06
N ILE A 134 10.38 -16.22 -9.41
CA ILE A 134 10.72 -16.51 -10.81
C ILE A 134 9.44 -16.84 -11.58
N GLN A 135 9.19 -16.11 -12.66
CA GLN A 135 8.00 -16.28 -13.51
C GLN A 135 8.28 -17.13 -14.75
N GLY A 136 9.52 -17.15 -15.20
CA GLY A 136 9.94 -17.92 -16.36
C GLY A 136 11.37 -17.62 -16.78
N MET A 137 11.89 -18.49 -17.61
CA MET A 137 13.22 -18.37 -18.21
C MET A 137 13.12 -18.60 -19.71
N GLU A 138 13.86 -17.80 -20.47
CA GLU A 138 13.92 -17.87 -21.92
C GLU A 138 15.38 -18.06 -22.35
N ALA A 139 15.68 -19.18 -23.01
CA ALA A 139 17.00 -19.43 -23.55
C ALA A 139 17.20 -18.59 -24.82
N MET A 140 18.32 -17.90 -24.88
CA MET A 140 18.80 -17.14 -26.03
C MET A 140 20.20 -17.67 -26.40
N ALA A 141 20.70 -17.39 -27.58
CA ALA A 141 22.01 -17.91 -28.02
C ALA A 141 23.14 -17.55 -27.04
N GLY A 142 23.53 -18.51 -26.15
CA GLY A 142 24.59 -18.37 -25.15
C GLY A 142 24.26 -17.50 -23.95
N THR A 143 22.99 -17.10 -23.78
CA THR A 143 22.50 -16.30 -22.65
C THR A 143 21.11 -16.78 -22.22
N GLN A 144 20.73 -16.45 -20.98
CA GLN A 144 19.40 -16.71 -20.43
C GLN A 144 18.76 -15.40 -20.01
N ARG A 145 17.47 -15.29 -20.29
CA ARG A 145 16.62 -14.24 -19.77
C ARG A 145 15.77 -14.81 -18.63
N VAL A 146 15.94 -14.29 -17.43
CA VAL A 146 15.16 -14.66 -16.24
C VAL A 146 14.16 -13.55 -15.96
N ASN A 147 12.87 -13.88 -15.97
CA ASN A 147 11.79 -12.97 -15.60
C ASN A 147 11.33 -13.28 -14.16
N ALA A 148 11.25 -12.26 -13.33
CA ALA A 148 10.86 -12.42 -11.91
C ALA A 148 10.04 -11.23 -11.40
N PHE A 149 9.22 -11.47 -10.38
CA PHE A 149 8.63 -10.42 -9.54
C PHE A 149 9.44 -10.29 -8.25
N VAL A 150 9.92 -9.07 -7.95
CA VAL A 150 10.78 -8.82 -6.80
C VAL A 150 10.31 -7.56 -6.07
N PRO A 151 10.20 -7.58 -4.72
CA PRO A 151 9.87 -6.37 -3.96
C PRO A 151 10.90 -5.27 -4.19
N LEU A 152 10.43 -4.04 -4.43
CA LEU A 152 11.31 -2.89 -4.67
C LEU A 152 12.34 -2.70 -3.56
N ALA A 153 11.96 -2.93 -2.31
CA ALA A 153 12.86 -2.83 -1.16
C ALA A 153 14.08 -3.75 -1.25
N GLN A 154 13.97 -4.87 -1.97
CA GLN A 154 15.06 -5.85 -2.17
C GLN A 154 15.92 -5.54 -3.39
N MET A 155 15.53 -4.58 -4.22
CA MET A 155 16.26 -4.20 -5.44
C MET A 155 17.34 -3.14 -5.22
N PHE A 156 17.39 -2.53 -4.02
CA PHE A 156 18.47 -1.60 -3.70
C PHE A 156 19.83 -2.33 -3.72
N GLY A 157 20.80 -1.76 -4.44
CA GLY A 157 22.13 -2.35 -4.62
C GLY A 157 22.21 -3.48 -5.64
N TYR A 158 21.10 -3.96 -6.22
CA TYR A 158 21.07 -5.09 -7.14
C TYR A 158 22.01 -4.94 -8.34
N ALA A 159 22.13 -3.73 -8.89
CA ALA A 159 23.04 -3.47 -10.03
C ALA A 159 24.50 -3.81 -9.70
N THR A 160 24.96 -3.48 -8.49
CA THR A 160 26.32 -3.76 -8.03
C THR A 160 26.50 -5.24 -7.80
N ASP A 161 25.53 -5.91 -7.17
CA ASP A 161 25.59 -7.33 -6.88
C ASP A 161 25.56 -8.16 -8.17
N LEU A 162 24.70 -7.80 -9.13
CA LEU A 162 24.65 -8.45 -10.44
C LEU A 162 25.98 -8.32 -11.18
N ARG A 163 26.57 -7.12 -11.23
CA ARG A 163 27.88 -6.90 -11.87
C ARG A 163 28.97 -7.73 -11.21
N SER A 164 29.01 -7.79 -9.89
CA SER A 164 29.98 -8.58 -9.16
C SER A 164 29.88 -10.07 -9.47
N LYS A 165 28.63 -10.61 -9.45
CA LYS A 165 28.37 -12.03 -9.69
C LYS A 165 28.57 -12.46 -11.14
N THR A 166 28.40 -11.55 -12.09
CA THR A 166 28.45 -11.85 -13.53
C THR A 166 29.69 -11.27 -14.23
N GLN A 167 30.66 -10.78 -13.47
CA GLN A 167 31.86 -10.11 -13.99
C GLN A 167 31.52 -8.98 -14.99
N GLY A 168 30.44 -8.25 -14.71
CA GLY A 168 29.96 -7.15 -15.54
C GLY A 168 29.16 -7.56 -16.78
N ARG A 169 28.95 -8.85 -17.03
CA ARG A 169 28.24 -9.35 -18.24
C ARG A 169 26.72 -9.45 -18.06
N GLY A 170 26.19 -9.32 -16.86
CA GLY A 170 24.77 -9.32 -16.59
C GLY A 170 24.13 -7.96 -16.82
N GLN A 171 22.94 -7.97 -17.39
CA GLN A 171 22.09 -6.79 -17.57
C GLN A 171 20.71 -7.03 -16.95
N TYR A 172 20.05 -6.01 -16.45
CA TYR A 172 18.68 -6.12 -15.99
C TYR A 172 17.87 -4.88 -16.32
N VAL A 173 16.57 -5.09 -16.41
CA VAL A 173 15.55 -4.03 -16.52
C VAL A 173 14.52 -4.30 -15.45
N MET A 174 14.00 -3.26 -14.83
CA MET A 174 12.89 -3.37 -13.90
C MET A 174 11.83 -2.30 -14.16
N GLU A 175 10.57 -2.68 -14.02
CA GLU A 175 9.40 -1.81 -14.16
C GLU A 175 8.41 -2.05 -13.01
N PRO A 176 7.66 -1.03 -12.57
CA PRO A 176 6.60 -1.22 -11.58
C PRO A 176 5.54 -2.20 -12.11
N SER A 177 5.08 -3.12 -11.27
CA SER A 177 4.06 -4.09 -11.63
C SER A 177 2.78 -3.90 -10.80
N HIS A 178 2.82 -4.28 -9.53
CA HIS A 178 1.67 -4.27 -8.64
C HIS A 178 2.09 -4.14 -7.19
N TYR A 179 1.12 -4.12 -6.28
CA TYR A 179 1.35 -4.14 -4.84
C TYR A 179 0.91 -5.48 -4.26
N GLU A 180 1.72 -6.05 -3.37
CA GLU A 180 1.41 -7.25 -2.61
C GLU A 180 1.48 -7.01 -1.10
N PRO A 181 0.74 -7.82 -0.30
CA PRO A 181 0.87 -7.80 1.14
C PRO A 181 2.30 -8.14 1.59
N VAL A 182 2.84 -7.34 2.50
CA VAL A 182 4.11 -7.66 3.16
C VAL A 182 3.93 -8.87 4.08
N PRO A 183 4.85 -9.85 4.10
CA PRO A 183 4.81 -10.95 5.05
C PRO A 183 4.73 -10.45 6.51
N LYS A 184 3.93 -11.15 7.33
CA LYS A 184 3.59 -10.70 8.68
C LYS A 184 4.81 -10.39 9.56
N ASN A 185 5.83 -11.24 9.52
CA ASN A 185 7.07 -11.03 10.27
C ASN A 185 7.80 -9.74 9.90
N ILE A 186 7.77 -9.36 8.62
CA ILE A 186 8.38 -8.12 8.12
C ILE A 186 7.47 -6.92 8.47
N ALA A 187 6.15 -7.08 8.32
CA ALA A 187 5.19 -6.04 8.70
C ALA A 187 5.29 -5.69 10.18
N ASP A 188 5.41 -6.69 11.06
CA ASP A 188 5.59 -6.50 12.49
C ASP A 188 6.90 -5.74 12.81
N GLN A 189 8.00 -6.02 12.11
CA GLN A 189 9.26 -5.29 12.25
C GLN A 189 9.14 -3.82 11.80
N ILE A 190 8.46 -3.58 10.68
CA ILE A 190 8.22 -2.23 10.16
C ILE A 190 7.40 -1.42 11.15
N ILE A 191 6.33 -2.00 11.71
CA ILE A 191 5.48 -1.35 12.70
C ILE A 191 6.29 -1.05 13.97
N ALA A 192 7.01 -2.03 14.51
CA ALA A 192 7.84 -1.87 15.72
C ALA A 192 8.96 -0.85 15.54
N GLY A 193 9.58 -0.78 14.36
CA GLY A 193 10.65 0.18 14.06
C GLY A 193 10.17 1.63 14.00
N ARG A 194 8.93 1.88 13.59
CA ARG A 194 8.35 3.24 13.52
C ARG A 194 7.66 3.69 14.80
N THR A 195 7.24 2.76 15.64
CA THR A 195 6.62 3.10 16.94
C THR A 195 7.67 3.59 17.96
N LYS A 196 8.98 3.36 17.70
CA LYS A 196 10.09 3.76 18.57
C LYS A 196 10.80 5.06 18.14
N ALA A 197 10.39 5.67 17.05
CA ALA A 197 10.87 6.96 16.54
C ALA A 197 9.87 8.07 16.82
#